data_0c4265e5dd1bed7f69086a310d7c0fc6
#
_entry.id   0c4265e5dd1bed7f69086a310d7c0fc6
#
_cell.length_a   1.000
_cell.length_b   1.000
_cell.length_c   1.000
_cell.angle_alpha   90.00
_cell.angle_beta   90.00
_cell.angle_gamma   90.00
#
_symmetry.space_group_name_H-M   'P 1'
#
loop_
_entity.id
_entity.type
_entity.pdbx_description
1 polymer ?
#
loop_
_entity_poly.entity_id
_entity_poly.type
_entity_poly.pdbx_seq_one_letter_code
_entity_poly.pdbx_strand_id
1 'polypeptide(L)'
;MATWAEVAAAEPELVRAGERLLQAFTLAFLATVRADGGPRVHPVTITVHDRRLYVFLVHGTPKRRDLLRDPRYALHSFPSFPRGTVESYVDDELVLFGWARPIENAETRAAVAAVHNDTVHERDLLFELEVDRAQHKTRRDGTAVYTRWAPGTSRDAAT
;
A
#
# COMPACT_ATOMS: atom_id res chain seq x y z
N MET A 1 5.53 -13.78 -2.91
CA MET A 1 4.59 -12.65 -2.80
C MET A 1 3.32 -13.17 -2.18
N ALA A 2 2.67 -12.36 -1.38
CA ALA A 2 1.39 -12.70 -0.76
C ALA A 2 0.34 -11.65 -1.15
N THR A 3 -0.90 -12.09 -1.22
CA THR A 3 -2.04 -11.18 -1.29
C THR A 3 -2.26 -10.51 0.06
N TRP A 4 -2.96 -9.38 0.08
CA TRP A 4 -3.33 -8.72 1.34
C TRP A 4 -4.19 -9.61 2.25
N ALA A 5 -5.00 -10.52 1.65
CA ALA A 5 -5.75 -11.53 2.38
C ALA A 5 -4.86 -12.53 3.14
N GLU A 6 -3.77 -12.96 2.53
CA GLU A 6 -2.80 -13.87 3.17
C GLU A 6 -2.04 -13.17 4.31
N VAL A 7 -1.69 -11.88 4.12
CA VAL A 7 -1.14 -11.05 5.22
C VAL A 7 -2.15 -10.92 6.34
N ALA A 8 -3.45 -10.71 6.03
CA ALA A 8 -4.51 -10.60 7.02
C ALA A 8 -4.73 -11.90 7.82
N ALA A 9 -4.54 -13.06 7.19
CA ALA A 9 -4.63 -14.34 7.88
C ALA A 9 -3.50 -14.53 8.90
N ALA A 10 -2.30 -14.02 8.59
CA ALA A 10 -1.12 -14.13 9.45
C ALA A 10 -1.06 -13.02 10.52
N GLU A 11 -1.35 -11.78 10.14
CA GLU A 11 -1.22 -10.57 10.98
C GLU A 11 -2.48 -9.68 10.89
N PRO A 12 -3.63 -10.11 11.43
CA PRO A 12 -4.90 -9.41 11.28
C PRO A 12 -4.91 -8.00 11.90
N GLU A 13 -4.15 -7.77 12.97
CA GLU A 13 -4.06 -6.44 13.61
C GLU A 13 -3.29 -5.44 12.74
N LEU A 14 -2.19 -5.89 12.13
CA LEU A 14 -1.42 -5.08 11.19
C LEU A 14 -2.30 -4.66 10.01
N VAL A 15 -3.06 -5.61 9.44
CA VAL A 15 -3.94 -5.34 8.29
C VAL A 15 -5.05 -4.38 8.69
N ARG A 16 -5.74 -4.59 9.83
CA ARG A 16 -6.78 -3.66 10.30
C ARG A 16 -6.25 -2.25 10.51
N ALA A 17 -5.06 -2.10 11.10
CA ALA A 17 -4.41 -0.80 11.26
C ALA A 17 -4.06 -0.18 9.91
N GLY A 18 -3.47 -0.96 9.02
CA GLY A 18 -3.10 -0.53 7.67
C GLY A 18 -4.30 -0.06 6.85
N GLU A 19 -5.39 -0.79 6.84
CA GLU A 19 -6.61 -0.41 6.12
C GLU A 19 -7.21 0.90 6.67
N ARG A 20 -7.22 1.07 8.00
CA ARG A 20 -7.64 2.36 8.60
C ARG A 20 -6.80 3.52 8.10
N LEU A 21 -5.48 3.36 8.02
CA LEU A 21 -4.55 4.40 7.54
C LEU A 21 -4.77 4.70 6.06
N LEU A 22 -4.95 3.68 5.22
CA LEU A 22 -5.20 3.84 3.78
C LEU A 22 -6.58 4.46 3.49
N GLN A 23 -7.58 4.23 4.35
CA GLN A 23 -8.93 4.79 4.22
C GLN A 23 -9.06 6.19 4.83
N ALA A 24 -8.31 6.50 5.89
CA ALA A 24 -8.35 7.80 6.56
C ALA A 24 -7.82 8.92 5.66
N PHE A 25 -6.89 8.61 4.79
CA PHE A 25 -6.34 9.51 3.79
C PHE A 25 -6.50 8.89 2.41
N THR A 26 -7.04 9.65 1.48
CA THR A 26 -7.23 9.19 0.10
C THR A 26 -5.91 8.93 -0.63
N LEU A 27 -4.79 9.38 -0.07
CA LEU A 27 -3.47 9.30 -0.69
C LEU A 27 -2.48 8.47 0.14
N ALA A 28 -1.65 7.71 -0.56
CA ALA A 28 -0.43 7.09 -0.06
C ALA A 28 0.74 7.46 -0.98
N PHE A 29 1.98 7.28 -0.53
CA PHE A 29 3.16 7.51 -1.36
C PHE A 29 3.65 6.18 -1.95
N LEU A 30 3.61 6.07 -3.28
CA LEU A 30 4.12 4.93 -4.02
C LEU A 30 5.50 5.25 -4.58
N ALA A 31 6.49 4.47 -4.19
CA ALA A 31 7.83 4.48 -4.77
C ALA A 31 7.95 3.39 -5.85
N THR A 32 8.53 3.75 -7.00
CA THR A 32 8.82 2.87 -8.13
C THR A 32 10.29 2.99 -8.53
N VAL A 33 10.79 2.04 -9.31
CA VAL A 33 12.16 2.03 -9.81
C VAL A 33 12.21 2.60 -11.23
N ARG A 34 12.97 3.67 -11.44
CA ARG A 34 13.17 4.29 -12.74
C ARG A 34 14.06 3.42 -13.65
N ALA A 35 14.10 3.72 -14.94
CA ALA A 35 14.94 2.99 -15.92
C ALA A 35 16.45 3.06 -15.60
N ASP A 36 16.89 4.12 -14.93
CA ASP A 36 18.27 4.29 -14.48
C ASP A 36 18.56 3.66 -13.10
N GLY A 37 17.57 2.95 -12.52
CA GLY A 37 17.66 2.33 -11.20
C GLY A 37 17.33 3.29 -10.05
N GLY A 38 17.18 4.58 -10.31
CA GLY A 38 16.84 5.57 -9.29
C GLY A 38 15.40 5.43 -8.76
N PRO A 39 15.12 5.83 -7.53
CA PRO A 39 13.76 5.84 -6.98
C PRO A 39 12.92 6.96 -7.58
N ARG A 40 11.62 6.73 -7.67
CA ARG A 40 10.60 7.73 -8.00
C ARG A 40 9.46 7.59 -7.00
N VAL A 41 9.00 8.70 -6.43
CA VAL A 41 7.89 8.72 -5.47
C VAL A 41 6.76 9.58 -5.99
N HIS A 42 5.53 9.07 -5.88
CA HIS A 42 4.30 9.77 -6.26
C HIS A 42 3.18 9.52 -5.27
N PRO A 43 2.31 10.51 -5.02
CA PRO A 43 1.03 10.25 -4.38
C PRO A 43 0.14 9.40 -5.30
N VAL A 44 -0.57 8.45 -4.68
CA VAL A 44 -1.53 7.57 -5.35
C VAL A 44 -2.71 7.28 -4.41
N THR A 45 -3.88 7.01 -4.99
CA THR A 45 -5.04 6.52 -4.25
C THR A 45 -5.03 4.99 -4.23
N ILE A 46 -5.03 4.41 -3.04
CA ILE A 46 -5.09 2.96 -2.86
C ILE A 46 -6.54 2.55 -2.62
N THR A 47 -6.97 1.52 -3.33
CA THR A 47 -8.29 0.90 -3.14
C THR A 47 -8.12 -0.46 -2.48
N VAL A 48 -8.79 -0.64 -1.36
CA VAL A 48 -8.95 -1.96 -0.73
C VAL A 48 -10.28 -2.55 -1.22
N HIS A 49 -10.21 -3.66 -1.93
CA HIS A 49 -11.37 -4.37 -2.42
C HIS A 49 -11.13 -5.87 -2.34
N ASP A 50 -12.10 -6.61 -1.82
CA ASP A 50 -12.03 -8.06 -1.64
C ASP A 50 -10.71 -8.54 -1.00
N ARG A 51 -10.30 -7.84 0.07
CA ARG A 51 -9.05 -8.10 0.82
C ARG A 51 -7.78 -8.08 -0.06
N ARG A 52 -7.78 -7.24 -1.09
CA ARG A 52 -6.64 -6.98 -1.96
C ARG A 52 -6.39 -5.49 -2.05
N LEU A 53 -5.17 -5.12 -2.34
CA LEU A 53 -4.76 -3.73 -2.52
C LEU A 53 -4.61 -3.42 -4.01
N TYR A 54 -5.26 -2.35 -4.45
CA TYR A 54 -5.24 -1.94 -5.84
C TYR A 54 -4.85 -0.48 -6.02
N VAL A 55 -4.27 -0.18 -7.17
CA VAL A 55 -3.98 1.19 -7.61
C VAL A 55 -4.29 1.34 -9.09
N PHE A 56 -5.04 2.40 -9.46
CA PHE A 56 -5.15 2.84 -10.84
C PHE A 56 -4.01 3.80 -11.18
N LEU A 57 -3.35 3.55 -12.32
CA LEU A 57 -2.29 4.41 -12.81
C LEU A 57 -2.66 5.01 -14.16
N VAL A 58 -2.70 6.34 -14.18
CA VAL A 58 -3.09 7.15 -15.33
C VAL A 58 -2.21 6.84 -16.53
N HIS A 59 -2.85 6.76 -17.71
CA HIS A 59 -2.17 6.49 -18.98
C HIS A 59 -1.03 7.50 -19.24
N GLY A 60 0.10 7.00 -19.71
CA GLY A 60 1.26 7.82 -20.08
C GLY A 60 2.14 8.31 -18.92
N THR A 61 1.75 8.04 -17.66
CA THR A 61 2.54 8.48 -16.50
C THR A 61 3.84 7.70 -16.33
N PRO A 62 4.90 8.35 -15.82
CA PRO A 62 6.18 7.68 -15.58
C PRO A 62 6.08 6.49 -14.64
N LYS A 63 5.32 6.60 -13.52
CA LYS A 63 5.14 5.53 -12.54
C LYS A 63 4.50 4.27 -13.15
N ARG A 64 3.56 4.43 -14.11
CA ARG A 64 2.98 3.30 -14.84
C ARG A 64 4.03 2.59 -15.71
N ARG A 65 4.86 3.35 -16.42
CA ARG A 65 5.96 2.78 -17.24
C ARG A 65 7.01 2.09 -16.36
N ASP A 66 7.28 2.66 -15.19
CA ASP A 66 8.22 2.07 -14.23
C ASP A 66 7.71 0.68 -13.79
N LEU A 67 6.46 0.57 -13.31
CA LEU A 67 5.90 -0.71 -12.83
C LEU A 67 5.71 -1.76 -13.93
N LEU A 68 5.46 -1.35 -15.17
CA LEU A 68 5.41 -2.29 -16.31
C LEU A 68 6.79 -2.87 -16.65
N ARG A 69 7.88 -2.14 -16.36
CA ARG A 69 9.25 -2.57 -16.60
C ARG A 69 9.84 -3.29 -15.39
N ASP A 70 9.65 -2.73 -14.20
CA ASP A 70 10.14 -3.24 -12.93
C ASP A 70 9.00 -3.18 -11.92
N PRO A 71 8.37 -4.31 -11.62
CA PRO A 71 7.15 -4.32 -10.81
C PRO A 71 7.40 -4.06 -9.32
N ARG A 72 8.63 -3.93 -8.86
CA ARG A 72 8.95 -3.67 -7.46
C ARG A 72 8.44 -2.30 -7.03
N TYR A 73 7.84 -2.26 -5.84
CA TYR A 73 7.36 -1.04 -5.24
C TYR A 73 7.68 -0.96 -3.75
N ALA A 74 7.67 0.26 -3.22
CA ALA A 74 7.44 0.52 -1.82
C ALA A 74 6.25 1.48 -1.68
N LEU A 75 5.41 1.25 -0.67
CA LEU A 75 4.26 2.09 -0.36
C LEU A 75 4.36 2.58 1.08
N HIS A 76 4.12 3.86 1.31
CA HIS A 76 4.00 4.44 2.64
C HIS A 76 2.62 5.11 2.76
N SER A 77 1.86 4.77 3.81
CA SER A 77 0.62 5.47 4.11
C SER A 77 0.89 6.96 4.34
N PHE A 78 -0.09 7.81 4.05
CA PHE A 78 0.04 9.20 4.45
C PHE A 78 0.12 9.28 5.98
N PRO A 79 1.04 10.06 6.57
CA PRO A 79 1.09 10.21 8.01
C PRO A 79 -0.18 10.92 8.48
N SER A 80 -0.89 10.31 9.42
CA SER A 80 -2.05 10.97 10.01
C SER A 80 -1.58 11.93 11.09
N PHE A 81 -1.99 13.19 11.01
CA PHE A 81 -1.73 14.18 12.06
C PHE A 81 -3.00 14.39 12.88
N PRO A 82 -2.99 14.22 14.21
CA PRO A 82 -4.11 14.65 15.02
C PRO A 82 -4.29 16.15 14.83
N ARG A 83 -5.53 16.58 14.61
CA ARG A 83 -5.81 18.00 14.53
C ARG A 83 -5.45 18.67 15.85
N GLY A 84 -4.47 19.58 15.84
CA GLY A 84 -4.33 20.58 16.88
C GLY A 84 -3.03 20.68 17.65
N THR A 85 -2.03 19.84 17.47
CA THR A 85 -0.73 20.06 18.12
C THR A 85 0.44 19.55 17.26
N VAL A 86 1.47 20.38 17.13
CA VAL A 86 2.75 20.03 16.48
C VAL A 86 3.49 18.95 17.30
N GLU A 87 3.08 18.68 18.53
CA GLU A 87 3.72 17.73 19.45
C GLU A 87 3.20 16.29 19.35
N SER A 88 2.09 16.07 18.69
CA SER A 88 1.59 14.73 18.41
C SER A 88 1.96 14.32 16.98
N TYR A 89 3.22 13.98 16.76
CA TYR A 89 3.59 13.12 15.65
C TYR A 89 2.70 11.88 15.73
N VAL A 90 1.87 11.72 14.74
CA VAL A 90 1.11 10.51 14.62
C VAL A 90 2.07 9.42 14.26
N ASP A 91 2.20 8.61 15.19
CA ASP A 91 3.11 7.50 15.22
C ASP A 91 2.51 6.25 14.55
N ASP A 92 1.39 6.42 13.85
CA ASP A 92 0.75 5.33 13.11
C ASP A 92 1.12 5.43 11.62
N GLU A 93 1.92 4.50 11.15
CA GLU A 93 2.33 4.42 9.74
C GLU A 93 2.34 2.98 9.23
N LEU A 94 1.92 2.79 7.99
CA LEU A 94 2.04 1.55 7.26
C LEU A 94 3.10 1.68 6.18
N VAL A 95 4.02 0.74 6.13
CA VAL A 95 4.98 0.61 5.03
C VAL A 95 4.84 -0.78 4.41
N LEU A 96 4.69 -0.84 3.10
CA LEU A 96 4.62 -2.07 2.34
C LEU A 96 5.74 -2.12 1.31
N PHE A 97 6.26 -3.30 1.07
CA PHE A 97 7.16 -3.61 -0.04
C PHE A 97 6.59 -4.81 -0.79
N GLY A 98 6.74 -4.82 -2.11
CA GLY A 98 6.23 -5.92 -2.89
C GLY A 98 6.32 -5.70 -4.39
N TRP A 99 5.39 -6.33 -5.11
CA TRP A 99 5.35 -6.35 -6.57
C TRP A 99 3.96 -5.95 -7.06
N ALA A 100 3.92 -5.05 -8.02
CA ALA A 100 2.68 -4.60 -8.66
C ALA A 100 2.39 -5.49 -9.88
N ARG A 101 1.25 -6.15 -9.86
CA ARG A 101 0.79 -7.03 -10.95
C ARG A 101 -0.33 -6.34 -11.74
N PRO A 102 -0.19 -6.13 -13.05
CA PRO A 102 -1.28 -5.57 -13.86
C PRO A 102 -2.48 -6.53 -13.90
N ILE A 103 -3.68 -5.96 -13.83
CA ILE A 103 -4.95 -6.66 -13.89
C ILE A 103 -5.59 -6.45 -15.26
N GLU A 104 -5.72 -7.52 -16.01
CA GLU A 104 -6.35 -7.52 -17.33
C GLU A 104 -7.84 -7.92 -17.28
N ASN A 105 -8.29 -8.55 -16.19
CA ASN A 105 -9.67 -8.98 -16.01
C ASN A 105 -10.62 -7.79 -15.91
N ALA A 106 -11.52 -7.68 -16.86
CA ALA A 106 -12.45 -6.55 -16.99
C ALA A 106 -13.47 -6.49 -15.83
N GLU A 107 -13.91 -7.65 -15.32
CA GLU A 107 -14.85 -7.73 -14.20
C GLU A 107 -14.20 -7.21 -12.91
N THR A 108 -12.99 -7.68 -12.60
CA THR A 108 -12.21 -7.18 -11.46
C THR A 108 -11.97 -5.68 -11.59
N ARG A 109 -11.58 -5.21 -12.79
CA ARG A 109 -11.36 -3.79 -13.04
C ARG A 109 -12.62 -2.97 -12.78
N ALA A 110 -13.78 -3.42 -13.25
CA ALA A 110 -15.07 -2.73 -13.05
C ALA A 110 -15.46 -2.71 -11.57
N ALA A 111 -15.31 -3.83 -10.86
CA ALA A 111 -15.61 -3.92 -9.43
C ALA A 111 -14.74 -2.98 -8.59
N VAL A 112 -13.44 -2.93 -8.85
CA VAL A 112 -12.53 -2.00 -8.16
C VAL A 112 -12.83 -0.55 -8.51
N ALA A 113 -13.12 -0.24 -9.78
CA ALA A 113 -13.47 1.12 -10.21
C ALA A 113 -14.74 1.63 -9.53
N ALA A 114 -15.72 0.76 -9.27
CA ALA A 114 -16.99 1.12 -8.62
C ALA A 114 -16.80 1.61 -7.16
N VAL A 115 -15.70 1.22 -6.50
CA VAL A 115 -15.40 1.61 -5.09
C VAL A 115 -14.16 2.51 -4.97
N HIS A 116 -13.56 2.88 -6.11
CA HIS A 116 -12.41 3.77 -6.14
C HIS A 116 -12.80 5.22 -5.82
N ASN A 117 -12.01 5.90 -4.99
CA ASN A 117 -12.32 7.25 -4.51
C ASN A 117 -11.85 8.38 -5.45
N ASP A 118 -11.52 8.06 -6.70
CA ASP A 118 -11.09 9.04 -7.69
C ASP A 118 -11.63 8.68 -9.08
N THR A 119 -11.49 9.58 -10.04
CA THR A 119 -11.93 9.33 -11.43
C THR A 119 -11.04 8.30 -12.10
N VAL A 120 -11.65 7.26 -12.65
CA VAL A 120 -10.99 6.22 -13.45
C VAL A 120 -11.30 6.43 -14.93
N HIS A 121 -10.26 6.60 -15.74
CA HIS A 121 -10.39 6.71 -17.18
C HIS A 121 -10.20 5.35 -17.88
N GLU A 122 -10.77 5.18 -19.06
CA GLU A 122 -10.72 3.92 -19.82
C GLU A 122 -9.29 3.39 -20.02
N ARG A 123 -8.34 4.29 -20.27
CA ARG A 123 -6.92 3.97 -20.57
C ARG A 123 -6.06 3.79 -19.31
N ASP A 124 -6.62 3.99 -18.13
CA ASP A 124 -5.87 3.78 -16.86
C ASP A 124 -5.68 2.29 -16.62
N LEU A 125 -4.51 1.90 -16.18
CA LEU A 125 -4.24 0.50 -15.80
C LEU A 125 -4.46 0.28 -14.32
N LEU A 126 -5.13 -0.82 -14.02
CA LEU A 126 -5.26 -1.35 -12.67
C LEU A 126 -4.07 -2.27 -12.37
N PHE A 127 -3.46 -2.06 -11.20
CA PHE A 127 -2.47 -2.98 -10.64
C PHE A 127 -2.96 -3.49 -9.29
N GLU A 128 -2.76 -4.78 -9.04
CA GLU A 128 -2.80 -5.34 -7.69
C GLU A 128 -1.42 -5.21 -7.06
N LEU A 129 -1.38 -4.81 -5.80
CA LEU A 129 -0.17 -4.69 -5.01
C LEU A 129 -0.01 -5.94 -4.14
N GLU A 130 0.79 -6.90 -4.61
CA GLU A 130 1.18 -8.08 -3.84
C GLU A 130 2.29 -7.71 -2.85
N VAL A 131 2.26 -8.28 -1.65
CA VAL A 131 3.11 -7.88 -0.54
C VAL A 131 4.23 -8.90 -0.31
N ASP A 132 5.45 -8.40 -0.21
CA ASP A 132 6.65 -9.14 0.22
C ASP A 132 6.96 -8.88 1.70
N ARG A 133 6.81 -7.64 2.13
CA ARG A 133 7.00 -7.23 3.53
C ARG A 133 6.00 -6.14 3.88
N ALA A 134 5.48 -6.23 5.10
CA ALA A 134 4.63 -5.21 5.69
C ALA A 134 5.16 -4.79 7.06
N GLN A 135 5.08 -3.51 7.36
CA GLN A 135 5.40 -2.96 8.68
C GLN A 135 4.33 -1.95 9.08
N HIS A 136 3.79 -2.14 10.26
CA HIS A 136 2.99 -1.13 10.94
C HIS A 136 3.78 -0.64 12.16
N LYS A 137 3.92 0.67 12.27
CA LYS A 137 4.49 1.34 13.44
C LYS A 137 3.38 2.09 14.15
N THR A 138 3.34 1.96 15.45
CA THR A 138 2.49 2.77 16.33
C THR A 138 3.27 3.18 17.56
N ARG A 139 2.70 4.04 18.42
CA ARG A 139 3.30 4.43 19.69
C ARG A 139 2.44 3.95 20.86
N ARG A 140 3.07 3.38 21.87
CA ARG A 140 2.43 3.02 23.15
C ARG A 140 3.29 3.61 24.29
N ASP A 141 2.67 4.38 25.15
CA ASP A 141 3.34 5.01 26.30
C ASP A 141 4.65 5.76 25.92
N GLY A 142 4.60 6.50 24.80
CA GLY A 142 5.74 7.24 24.29
C GLY A 142 6.79 6.41 23.52
N THR A 143 6.66 5.08 23.49
CA THR A 143 7.60 4.17 22.82
C THR A 143 7.08 3.70 21.48
N ALA A 144 7.93 3.73 20.43
CA ALA A 144 7.58 3.20 19.12
C ALA A 144 7.49 1.66 19.16
N VAL A 145 6.36 1.12 18.70
CA VAL A 145 6.11 -0.32 18.60
C VAL A 145 5.94 -0.68 17.13
N TYR A 146 6.64 -1.71 16.69
CA TYR A 146 6.62 -2.18 15.31
C TYR A 146 6.03 -3.57 15.23
N THR A 147 5.03 -3.74 14.38
CA THR A 147 4.55 -5.05 13.93
C THR A 147 5.04 -5.27 12.51
N ARG A 148 5.70 -6.39 12.25
CA ARG A 148 6.29 -6.72 10.94
C ARG A 148 5.77 -8.06 10.46
N TRP A 149 5.65 -8.16 9.15
CA TRP A 149 5.30 -9.40 8.47
C TRP A 149 6.16 -9.58 7.21
N ALA A 150 6.59 -10.83 6.97
CA ALA A 150 7.17 -11.28 5.71
C ALA A 150 6.79 -12.76 5.51
N PRO A 151 6.77 -13.30 4.26
CA PRO A 151 6.51 -14.71 4.02
C PRO A 151 7.49 -15.60 4.79
N GLY A 152 6.97 -16.62 5.50
CA GLY A 152 7.78 -17.56 6.26
C GLY A 152 8.24 -17.09 7.65
N THR A 153 7.89 -15.89 8.09
CA THR A 153 8.09 -15.49 9.49
C THR A 153 6.92 -15.95 10.33
N SER A 154 7.16 -16.94 11.21
CA SER A 154 6.21 -17.23 12.30
C SER A 154 6.40 -16.23 13.44
N ARG A 155 5.35 -16.00 14.26
CA ARG A 155 5.34 -15.08 15.42
C ARG A 155 6.40 -15.38 16.50
N ASP A 156 7.08 -16.52 16.44
CA ASP A 156 8.00 -16.99 17.48
C ASP A 156 9.42 -16.39 17.39
N ALA A 157 9.70 -15.46 16.49
CA ALA A 157 11.01 -14.85 16.28
C ALA A 157 11.17 -13.43 16.89
N ALA A 158 10.31 -13.03 17.82
CA ALA A 158 10.42 -11.76 18.54
C ALA A 158 10.71 -12.03 20.04
N THR A 159 11.97 -12.31 20.34
CA THR A 159 12.54 -12.20 21.70
C THR A 159 13.52 -11.06 21.72
#